data_f579962c7ff7156b8c3847b1d76dfdf5
#
_entry.id   f579962c7ff7156b8c3847b1d76dfdf5
#
_cell.length_a   1.000
_cell.length_b   1.000
_cell.length_c   1.000
_cell.angle_alpha   90.00
_cell.angle_beta   90.00
_cell.angle_gamma   90.00
#
_symmetry.space_group_name_H-M   'P 1'
#
loop_
_entity.id
_entity.type
_entity.pdbx_description
1 polymer ?
#
loop_
_entity_poly.entity_id
_entity_poly.type
_entity_poly.pdbx_seq_one_letter_code
_entity_poly.pdbx_strand_id
1 'polypeptide(L)'
;MDYNYRLKPCVMKKILLSLLAVVAVGVAAQAQTWGFGPKAGISLSSANGVEGSKMRAGLVVGAFASRWVNDWFAIQGELLYSQQGFNTNVGGVSEKFRLDYLTMPVLAKFYLIEGLNFEVGGQIAYRVSAKQKLASDDFLSLKQKTNRFHADFICGLSYDFDFGLILEGRYLMGLSSVSVGSSVKTGALQMLVGWRF
;
A
#
# COMPACT_ATOMS: atom_id res chain seq x y z
N MET A 1 -25.88 4.60 34.99
CA MET A 1 -25.56 3.15 34.92
C MET A 1 -24.67 2.97 33.70
N ASP A 2 -23.33 3.12 33.91
CA ASP A 2 -22.36 3.01 32.81
C ASP A 2 -21.90 1.56 32.68
N TYR A 3 -22.40 0.87 31.66
CA TYR A 3 -21.92 -0.46 31.28
C TYR A 3 -20.62 -0.37 30.47
N ASN A 4 -19.48 -0.34 31.18
CA ASN A 4 -18.17 -0.48 30.55
C ASN A 4 -17.94 -1.95 30.13
N TYR A 5 -18.31 -2.31 28.89
CA TYR A 5 -17.93 -3.58 28.27
C TYR A 5 -16.43 -3.57 27.88
N ARG A 6 -15.55 -3.73 28.85
CA ARG A 6 -14.16 -4.13 28.55
C ARG A 6 -14.16 -5.62 28.21
N LEU A 7 -14.25 -5.94 26.93
CA LEU A 7 -14.01 -7.30 26.47
C LEU A 7 -12.62 -7.77 26.93
N LYS A 8 -12.56 -8.86 27.70
CA LYS A 8 -11.32 -9.42 28.20
C LYS A 8 -10.40 -9.75 27.02
N PRO A 9 -9.09 -9.43 27.05
CA PRO A 9 -8.16 -9.62 25.93
C PRO A 9 -8.11 -11.08 25.41
N CYS A 10 -8.46 -12.05 26.23
CA CYS A 10 -8.58 -13.44 25.85
C CYS A 10 -9.79 -13.73 24.92
N VAL A 11 -10.92 -13.01 25.11
CA VAL A 11 -12.10 -13.13 24.26
C VAL A 11 -11.85 -12.49 22.91
N MET A 12 -11.19 -11.33 22.86
CA MET A 12 -10.78 -10.68 21.58
C MET A 12 -9.85 -11.58 20.75
N LYS A 13 -8.87 -12.25 21.38
CA LYS A 13 -7.98 -13.18 20.68
C LYS A 13 -8.74 -14.38 20.12
N LYS A 14 -9.71 -14.92 20.84
CA LYS A 14 -10.54 -16.04 20.37
C LYS A 14 -11.46 -15.62 19.21
N ILE A 15 -12.07 -14.44 19.30
CA ILE A 15 -12.89 -13.89 18.21
C ILE A 15 -12.04 -13.62 16.97
N LEU A 16 -10.83 -13.07 17.12
CA LEU A 16 -9.91 -12.84 16.03
C LEU A 16 -9.46 -14.16 15.36
N LEU A 17 -9.15 -15.17 16.16
CA LEU A 17 -8.78 -16.50 15.69
C LEU A 17 -9.95 -17.21 14.98
N SER A 18 -11.17 -17.12 15.52
CA SER A 18 -12.35 -17.70 14.87
C SER A 18 -12.71 -16.99 13.57
N LEU A 19 -12.57 -15.65 13.52
CA LEU A 19 -12.77 -14.88 12.29
C LEU A 19 -11.73 -15.26 11.22
N LEU A 20 -10.47 -15.44 11.63
CA LEU A 20 -9.38 -15.90 10.76
C LEU A 20 -9.63 -17.32 10.23
N ALA A 21 -10.15 -18.22 11.09
CA ALA A 21 -10.48 -19.60 10.71
C ALA A 21 -11.68 -19.65 9.75
N VAL A 22 -12.72 -18.84 9.95
CA VAL A 22 -13.88 -18.76 9.06
C VAL A 22 -13.48 -18.22 7.68
N VAL A 23 -12.61 -17.21 7.63
CA VAL A 23 -12.05 -16.69 6.38
C VAL A 23 -11.22 -17.76 5.67
N ALA A 24 -10.38 -18.53 6.40
CA ALA A 24 -9.55 -19.58 5.84
C ALA A 24 -10.38 -20.75 5.26
N VAL A 25 -11.47 -21.14 5.92
CA VAL A 25 -12.36 -22.23 5.45
C VAL A 25 -13.21 -21.79 4.27
N GLY A 26 -13.69 -20.53 4.23
CA GLY A 26 -14.49 -20.00 3.12
C GLY A 26 -13.72 -19.90 1.81
N VAL A 27 -12.39 -19.74 1.88
CA VAL A 27 -11.51 -19.65 0.71
C VAL A 27 -11.16 -21.03 0.14
N ALA A 28 -11.09 -22.06 0.97
CA ALA A 28 -10.75 -23.42 0.53
C ALA A 28 -11.81 -24.06 -0.41
N ALA A 29 -13.06 -23.62 -0.36
CA ALA A 29 -14.15 -24.15 -1.17
C ALA A 29 -14.20 -23.65 -2.63
N GLN A 30 -13.44 -22.59 -2.98
CA GLN A 30 -13.39 -21.99 -4.33
C GLN A 30 -11.95 -21.84 -4.88
N ALA A 31 -11.05 -22.73 -4.49
CA ALA A 31 -9.61 -22.61 -4.72
C ALA A 31 -9.16 -22.59 -6.19
N GLN A 32 -10.02 -22.87 -7.15
CA GLN A 32 -9.66 -22.88 -8.58
C GLN A 32 -9.65 -21.49 -9.24
N THR A 33 -10.28 -20.48 -8.64
CA THR A 33 -10.37 -19.13 -9.22
C THR A 33 -9.87 -18.01 -8.34
N TRP A 34 -9.50 -18.31 -7.09
CA TRP A 34 -8.98 -17.35 -6.12
C TRP A 34 -7.54 -17.64 -5.76
N GLY A 35 -6.72 -16.60 -5.70
CA GLY A 35 -5.40 -16.64 -5.12
C GLY A 35 -5.31 -15.55 -4.04
N PHE A 36 -4.64 -15.83 -2.95
CA PHE A 36 -4.40 -14.87 -1.89
C PHE A 36 -3.04 -15.09 -1.25
N GLY A 37 -2.52 -14.08 -0.61
CA GLY A 37 -1.25 -14.22 0.05
C GLY A 37 -0.68 -12.94 0.61
N PRO A 38 0.46 -13.05 1.31
CA PRO A 38 1.23 -11.91 1.76
C PRO A 38 1.97 -11.25 0.60
N LYS A 39 2.24 -9.95 0.76
CA LYS A 39 3.03 -9.16 -0.16
C LYS A 39 3.92 -8.20 0.63
N ALA A 40 5.17 -8.05 0.24
CA ALA A 40 6.11 -7.13 0.84
C ALA A 40 7.04 -6.53 -0.20
N GLY A 41 7.61 -5.36 0.07
CA GLY A 41 8.55 -4.75 -0.86
C GLY A 41 8.98 -3.35 -0.43
N ILE A 42 9.49 -2.61 -1.39
CA ILE A 42 9.99 -1.26 -1.21
C ILE A 42 9.25 -0.28 -2.10
N SER A 43 9.07 0.93 -1.60
CA SER A 43 8.52 2.06 -2.33
C SER A 43 9.58 3.17 -2.40
N LEU A 44 9.93 3.58 -3.60
CA LEU A 44 10.79 4.74 -3.86
C LEU A 44 9.87 5.90 -4.22
N SER A 45 9.63 6.80 -3.29
CA SER A 45 8.71 7.93 -3.47
C SER A 45 9.46 9.25 -3.60
N SER A 46 8.90 10.13 -4.44
CA SER A 46 9.39 11.49 -4.66
C SER A 46 8.21 12.46 -4.71
N ALA A 47 8.44 13.70 -4.31
CA ALA A 47 7.47 14.77 -4.45
C ALA A 47 7.77 15.55 -5.73
N ASN A 48 6.86 15.49 -6.71
CA ASN A 48 6.96 16.29 -7.93
C ASN A 48 6.52 17.72 -7.64
N GLY A 49 7.34 18.72 -8.05
CA GLY A 49 7.07 20.13 -7.83
C GLY A 49 7.75 20.73 -6.57
N VAL A 50 8.64 19.99 -5.92
CA VAL A 50 9.47 20.50 -4.82
C VAL A 50 10.93 20.51 -5.28
N GLU A 51 11.54 21.69 -5.40
CA GLU A 51 12.96 21.83 -5.72
C GLU A 51 13.82 21.22 -4.62
N GLY A 52 14.84 20.42 -5.02
CA GLY A 52 15.73 19.73 -4.09
C GLY A 52 15.13 18.49 -3.42
N SER A 53 13.96 18.02 -3.88
CA SER A 53 13.36 16.77 -3.38
C SER A 53 14.23 15.57 -3.77
N LYS A 54 14.64 14.78 -2.76
CA LYS A 54 15.35 13.52 -2.95
C LYS A 54 14.39 12.36 -2.74
N MET A 55 14.54 11.33 -3.57
CA MET A 55 13.79 10.06 -3.42
C MET A 55 14.01 9.48 -2.04
N ARG A 56 12.92 8.95 -1.49
CA ARG A 56 12.95 8.23 -0.23
C ARG A 56 12.47 6.79 -0.42
N ALA A 57 13.28 5.86 0.09
CA ALA A 57 12.87 4.47 0.22
C ALA A 57 11.99 4.28 1.46
N GLY A 58 10.89 3.56 1.29
CA GLY A 58 9.97 3.14 2.33
C GLY A 58 9.61 1.67 2.19
N LEU A 59 9.15 1.07 3.28
CA LEU A 59 8.69 -0.32 3.30
C LEU A 59 7.22 -0.37 2.89
N VAL A 60 6.87 -1.42 2.15
CA VAL A 60 5.48 -1.79 1.84
C VAL A 60 5.26 -3.21 2.31
N VAL A 61 4.17 -3.47 3.05
CA VAL A 61 3.82 -4.80 3.53
C VAL A 61 2.30 -4.93 3.64
N GLY A 62 1.78 -6.11 3.33
CA GLY A 62 0.35 -6.40 3.45
C GLY A 62 -0.05 -7.73 2.84
N ALA A 63 -1.26 -7.76 2.32
CA ALA A 63 -1.83 -8.95 1.70
C ALA A 63 -2.62 -8.58 0.45
N PHE A 64 -2.82 -9.56 -0.41
CA PHE A 64 -3.64 -9.46 -1.60
C PHE A 64 -4.60 -10.62 -1.72
N ALA A 65 -5.67 -10.40 -2.47
CA ALA A 65 -6.57 -11.42 -2.98
C ALA A 65 -6.80 -11.15 -4.47
N SER A 66 -6.65 -12.16 -5.29
CA SER A 66 -6.88 -12.11 -6.74
C SER A 66 -7.94 -13.10 -7.14
N ARG A 67 -8.71 -12.77 -8.17
CA ARG A 67 -9.71 -13.65 -8.78
C ARG A 67 -9.48 -13.68 -10.28
N TRP A 68 -9.22 -14.86 -10.81
CA TRP A 68 -9.20 -15.08 -12.25
C TRP A 68 -10.62 -15.07 -12.80
N VAL A 69 -10.88 -14.21 -13.77
CA VAL A 69 -12.14 -14.13 -14.49
C VAL A 69 -12.10 -15.06 -15.70
N ASN A 70 -10.93 -15.13 -16.34
CA ASN A 70 -10.59 -16.04 -17.44
C ASN A 70 -9.06 -16.19 -17.52
N ASP A 71 -8.57 -16.95 -18.52
CA ASP A 71 -7.14 -17.30 -18.64
C ASP A 71 -6.20 -16.10 -18.86
N TRP A 72 -6.72 -15.00 -19.36
CA TRP A 72 -5.93 -13.80 -19.67
C TRP A 72 -6.23 -12.59 -18.77
N PHE A 73 -7.23 -12.71 -17.87
CA PHE A 73 -7.68 -11.57 -17.06
C PHE A 73 -7.98 -11.97 -15.60
N ALA A 74 -7.41 -11.21 -14.68
CA ALA A 74 -7.73 -11.31 -13.25
C ALA A 74 -7.96 -9.93 -12.63
N ILE A 75 -8.73 -9.91 -11.55
CA ILE A 75 -8.92 -8.74 -10.69
C ILE A 75 -8.22 -9.02 -9.37
N GLN A 76 -7.43 -8.07 -8.89
CA GLN A 76 -6.70 -8.17 -7.63
C GLN A 76 -7.05 -7.00 -6.72
N GLY A 77 -7.43 -7.30 -5.49
CA GLY A 77 -7.57 -6.33 -4.41
C GLY A 77 -6.45 -6.50 -3.39
N GLU A 78 -5.96 -5.41 -2.84
CA GLU A 78 -4.86 -5.44 -1.87
C GLU A 78 -5.19 -4.60 -0.64
N LEU A 79 -4.55 -4.94 0.47
CA LEU A 79 -4.52 -4.11 1.68
C LEU A 79 -3.06 -4.01 2.12
N LEU A 80 -2.47 -2.83 1.97
CA LEU A 80 -1.05 -2.63 2.22
C LEU A 80 -0.82 -1.48 3.20
N TYR A 81 0.14 -1.67 4.09
CA TYR A 81 0.78 -0.59 4.81
C TYR A 81 1.99 -0.13 4.01
N SER A 82 2.04 1.16 3.68
CA SER A 82 3.08 1.76 2.84
C SER A 82 3.70 2.95 3.55
N GLN A 83 5.01 2.89 3.75
CA GLN A 83 5.79 4.02 4.19
C GLN A 83 6.22 4.83 2.98
N GLN A 84 5.84 6.11 2.96
CA GLN A 84 6.20 7.05 1.90
C GLN A 84 6.85 8.30 2.51
N GLY A 85 7.28 9.22 1.67
CA GLY A 85 7.81 10.49 2.08
C GLY A 85 8.84 11.04 1.10
N PHE A 86 9.44 12.13 1.49
CA PHE A 86 10.53 12.75 0.73
C PHE A 86 11.49 13.46 1.69
N ASN A 87 12.70 13.66 1.22
CA ASN A 87 13.68 14.47 1.91
C ASN A 87 13.85 15.76 1.12
N THR A 88 13.89 16.90 1.82
CA THR A 88 14.18 18.19 1.18
C THR A 88 15.34 18.88 1.90
N ASN A 89 16.15 19.62 1.12
CA ASN A 89 17.18 20.50 1.65
C ASN A 89 16.84 21.92 1.24
N VAL A 90 16.41 22.73 2.19
CA VAL A 90 16.13 24.16 1.96
C VAL A 90 17.09 24.96 2.84
N GLY A 91 17.93 25.79 2.23
CA GLY A 91 18.85 26.68 2.97
C GLY A 91 19.87 25.95 3.86
N GLY A 92 20.31 24.71 3.47
CA GLY A 92 21.28 23.93 4.27
C GLY A 92 20.65 23.14 5.42
N VAL A 93 19.34 23.24 5.63
CA VAL A 93 18.61 22.44 6.64
C VAL A 93 17.96 21.24 5.97
N SER A 94 18.34 20.05 6.43
CA SER A 94 17.79 18.79 5.92
C SER A 94 16.51 18.45 6.69
N GLU A 95 15.37 18.48 6.00
CA GLU A 95 14.07 18.09 6.54
C GLU A 95 13.64 16.72 6.00
N LYS A 96 13.18 15.85 6.89
CA LYS A 96 12.71 14.49 6.56
C LYS A 96 11.21 14.39 6.83
N PHE A 97 10.43 14.19 5.77
CA PHE A 97 9.00 13.94 5.87
C PHE A 97 8.72 12.45 5.84
N ARG A 98 8.02 11.94 6.84
CA ARG A 98 7.55 10.56 6.93
C ARG A 98 6.04 10.53 6.90
N LEU A 99 5.49 9.81 5.93
CA LEU A 99 4.06 9.64 5.73
C LEU A 99 3.77 8.14 5.65
N ASP A 100 3.00 7.66 6.60
CA ASP A 100 2.61 6.25 6.64
C ASP A 100 1.14 6.14 6.21
N TYR A 101 0.87 5.28 5.25
CA TYR A 101 -0.43 5.09 4.64
C TYR A 101 -0.90 3.65 4.77
N LEU A 102 -2.19 3.49 5.00
CA LEU A 102 -2.92 2.27 4.70
C LEU A 102 -3.54 2.44 3.32
N THR A 103 -3.17 1.58 2.38
CA THR A 103 -3.59 1.68 0.97
C THR A 103 -4.41 0.47 0.58
N MET A 104 -5.42 0.72 -0.26
CA MET A 104 -6.31 -0.30 -0.81
C MET A 104 -6.28 -0.20 -2.35
N PRO A 105 -5.29 -0.83 -3.00
CA PRO A 105 -5.25 -0.97 -4.44
C PRO A 105 -6.33 -1.93 -4.96
N VAL A 106 -6.90 -1.59 -6.12
CA VAL A 106 -7.70 -2.51 -6.95
C VAL A 106 -7.09 -2.48 -8.34
N LEU A 107 -6.65 -3.65 -8.80
CA LEU A 107 -5.89 -3.83 -10.02
C LEU A 107 -6.60 -4.79 -10.97
N ALA A 108 -6.58 -4.45 -12.25
CA ALA A 108 -6.87 -5.34 -13.36
C ALA A 108 -5.53 -5.89 -13.88
N LYS A 109 -5.39 -7.21 -13.90
CA LYS A 109 -4.19 -7.91 -14.39
C LYS A 109 -4.50 -8.56 -15.73
N PHE A 110 -3.69 -8.25 -16.75
CA PHE A 110 -3.81 -8.79 -18.10
C PHE A 110 -2.60 -9.66 -18.38
N TYR A 111 -2.80 -10.96 -18.43
CA TYR A 111 -1.76 -11.93 -18.72
C TYR A 111 -1.44 -11.93 -20.22
N LEU A 112 -0.21 -11.54 -20.55
CA LEU A 112 0.29 -11.41 -21.92
C LEU A 112 0.85 -12.73 -22.43
N ILE A 113 1.58 -13.41 -21.58
CA ILE A 113 2.14 -14.75 -21.73
C ILE A 113 2.08 -15.45 -20.38
N GLU A 114 2.41 -16.72 -20.34
CA GLU A 114 2.41 -17.52 -19.12
C GLU A 114 3.22 -16.84 -18.01
N GLY A 115 2.56 -16.49 -16.90
CA GLY A 115 3.12 -15.79 -15.75
C GLY A 115 3.29 -14.28 -15.90
N LEU A 116 3.63 -13.75 -17.09
CA LEU A 116 3.85 -12.31 -17.27
C LEU A 116 2.52 -11.58 -17.46
N ASN A 117 2.26 -10.58 -16.64
CA ASN A 117 1.06 -9.78 -16.75
C ASN A 117 1.35 -8.28 -16.63
N PHE A 118 0.53 -7.50 -17.32
CA PHE A 118 0.43 -6.06 -17.16
C PHE A 118 -0.69 -5.77 -16.17
N GLU A 119 -0.44 -4.87 -15.24
CA GLU A 119 -1.43 -4.47 -14.25
C GLU A 119 -1.71 -2.97 -14.31
N VAL A 120 -2.98 -2.65 -14.19
CA VAL A 120 -3.47 -1.28 -14.18
C VAL A 120 -4.62 -1.14 -13.20
N GLY A 121 -4.68 -0.02 -12.50
CA GLY A 121 -5.76 0.21 -11.57
C GLY A 121 -5.65 1.51 -10.79
N GLY A 122 -6.28 1.54 -9.66
CA GLY A 122 -6.26 2.67 -8.75
C GLY A 122 -6.15 2.24 -7.31
N GLN A 123 -5.70 3.14 -6.47
CA GLN A 123 -5.72 2.94 -5.02
C GLN A 123 -6.30 4.15 -4.30
N ILE A 124 -6.90 3.87 -3.16
CA ILE A 124 -7.23 4.86 -2.15
C ILE A 124 -6.22 4.67 -1.02
N ALA A 125 -5.62 5.77 -0.59
CA ALA A 125 -4.67 5.77 0.51
C ALA A 125 -5.22 6.61 1.68
N TYR A 126 -5.23 6.00 2.86
CA TYR A 126 -5.57 6.65 4.11
C TYR A 126 -4.31 6.88 4.93
N ARG A 127 -4.03 8.14 5.28
CA ARG A 127 -2.87 8.48 6.09
C ARG A 127 -3.08 8.09 7.53
N VAL A 128 -2.24 7.17 8.01
CA VAL A 128 -2.22 6.72 9.41
C VAL A 128 -1.32 7.61 10.26
N SER A 129 -0.17 8.04 9.70
CA SER A 129 0.81 8.85 10.41
C SER A 129 1.44 9.90 9.51
N ALA A 130 1.73 11.08 10.06
CA ALA A 130 2.52 12.10 9.40
C ALA A 130 3.48 12.70 10.42
N LYS A 131 4.78 12.58 10.19
CA LYS A 131 5.83 13.07 11.06
C LYS A 131 6.85 13.86 10.23
N GLN A 132 7.25 15.03 10.74
CA GLN A 132 8.35 15.82 10.18
C GLN A 132 9.47 15.85 11.21
N LYS A 133 10.69 15.56 10.78
CA LYS A 133 11.90 15.73 11.60
C LYS A 133 12.64 16.95 11.06
N LEU A 134 12.72 18.01 11.88
CA LEU A 134 13.65 19.12 11.70
C LEU A 134 15.02 18.75 12.25
N ALA A 135 16.05 19.52 11.92
CA ALA A 135 17.44 19.31 12.37
C ALA A 135 17.63 19.30 13.89
N SER A 136 16.71 19.87 14.68
CA SER A 136 16.62 19.67 16.13
C SER A 136 15.70 18.48 16.40
N ASP A 137 16.14 17.57 17.24
CA ASP A 137 15.69 16.20 17.51
C ASP A 137 14.18 15.94 17.79
N ASP A 138 13.29 16.92 17.60
CA ASP A 138 11.87 16.82 17.89
C ASP A 138 11.03 16.48 16.65
N PHE A 139 10.23 15.41 16.75
CA PHE A 139 9.23 15.05 15.75
C PHE A 139 7.95 15.88 15.95
N LEU A 140 7.70 16.83 15.05
CA LEU A 140 6.44 17.58 15.02
C LEU A 140 5.36 16.83 14.24
N SER A 141 4.17 16.73 14.81
CA SER A 141 3.02 16.07 14.17
C SER A 141 2.33 17.04 13.21
N LEU A 142 2.35 16.72 11.92
CA LEU A 142 1.75 17.54 10.83
C LEU A 142 0.29 17.16 10.52
N LYS A 143 -0.45 16.62 11.47
CA LYS A 143 -1.81 16.08 11.25
C LYS A 143 -2.80 17.07 10.61
N GLN A 144 -2.61 18.38 10.74
CA GLN A 144 -3.57 19.39 10.28
C GLN A 144 -3.34 19.94 8.86
N LYS A 145 -2.14 19.80 8.28
CA LYS A 145 -1.79 20.43 6.99
C LYS A 145 -1.80 19.49 5.78
N THR A 146 -2.12 18.21 5.98
CA THR A 146 -2.04 17.22 4.91
C THR A 146 -3.37 16.50 4.76
N ASN A 147 -3.82 16.27 3.53
CA ASN A 147 -5.04 15.49 3.25
C ASN A 147 -4.94 14.09 3.84
N ARG A 148 -6.04 13.63 4.48
CA ARG A 148 -6.10 12.28 5.07
C ARG A 148 -6.29 11.19 4.02
N PHE A 149 -6.94 11.54 2.92
CA PHE A 149 -7.20 10.64 1.81
C PHE A 149 -6.55 11.17 0.56
N HIS A 150 -5.95 10.30 -0.22
CA HIS A 150 -5.57 10.59 -1.59
C HIS A 150 -5.82 9.36 -2.46
N ALA A 151 -5.91 9.60 -3.77
CA ALA A 151 -6.07 8.57 -4.76
C ALA A 151 -4.90 8.62 -5.72
N ASP A 152 -4.44 7.42 -6.12
CA ASP A 152 -3.38 7.27 -7.10
C ASP A 152 -3.84 6.33 -8.21
N PHE A 153 -3.33 6.56 -9.40
CA PHE A 153 -3.39 5.62 -10.50
C PHE A 153 -2.15 4.73 -10.46
N ILE A 154 -2.34 3.44 -10.77
CA ILE A 154 -1.28 2.43 -10.76
C ILE A 154 -1.15 1.82 -12.15
N CYS A 155 0.08 1.69 -12.63
CA CYS A 155 0.41 0.84 -13.76
C CYS A 155 1.71 0.09 -13.47
N GLY A 156 1.79 -1.17 -13.92
CA GLY A 156 2.94 -2.02 -13.61
C GLY A 156 3.00 -3.28 -14.44
N LEU A 157 4.04 -4.03 -14.18
CA LEU A 157 4.27 -5.36 -14.71
C LEU A 157 4.51 -6.31 -13.54
N SER A 158 3.97 -7.50 -13.62
CA SER A 158 4.30 -8.55 -12.68
C SER A 158 4.52 -9.90 -13.37
N TYR A 159 5.26 -10.76 -12.69
CA TYR A 159 5.48 -12.13 -13.09
C TYR A 159 5.03 -13.06 -11.97
N ASP A 160 4.04 -13.87 -12.29
CA ASP A 160 3.45 -14.86 -11.38
C ASP A 160 4.05 -16.24 -11.70
N PHE A 161 4.93 -16.74 -10.85
CA PHE A 161 5.54 -18.07 -11.02
C PHE A 161 4.54 -19.17 -10.63
N ASP A 162 4.65 -20.33 -11.27
CA ASP A 162 3.75 -21.47 -11.02
C ASP A 162 3.81 -21.99 -9.61
N PHE A 163 5.00 -21.91 -8.96
CA PHE A 163 5.19 -22.30 -7.58
C PHE A 163 4.67 -21.29 -6.54
N GLY A 164 4.03 -20.20 -6.99
CA GLY A 164 3.33 -19.25 -6.13
C GLY A 164 4.08 -17.95 -5.84
N LEU A 165 5.37 -17.82 -6.22
CA LEU A 165 6.10 -16.55 -6.09
C LEU A 165 5.54 -15.52 -7.08
N ILE A 166 5.44 -14.26 -6.65
CA ILE A 166 5.04 -13.12 -7.47
C ILE A 166 6.14 -12.06 -7.35
N LEU A 167 6.62 -11.59 -8.50
CA LEU A 167 7.49 -10.41 -8.57
C LEU A 167 6.75 -9.30 -9.30
N GLU A 168 6.76 -8.11 -8.73
CA GLU A 168 5.95 -6.99 -9.23
C GLU A 168 6.75 -5.68 -9.19
N GLY A 169 6.71 -4.95 -10.32
CA GLY A 169 7.21 -3.59 -10.45
C GLY A 169 6.11 -2.67 -10.92
N ARG A 170 5.74 -1.66 -10.11
CA ARG A 170 4.65 -0.75 -10.44
C ARG A 170 4.99 0.70 -10.18
N TYR A 171 4.40 1.57 -10.98
CA TYR A 171 4.48 3.01 -10.82
C TYR A 171 3.14 3.58 -10.36
N LEU A 172 3.19 4.42 -9.34
CA LEU A 172 2.05 5.12 -8.77
C LEU A 172 2.08 6.57 -9.20
N MET A 173 1.00 7.04 -9.79
CA MET A 173 0.80 8.43 -10.19
C MET A 173 -0.25 9.06 -9.27
N GLY A 174 0.16 10.00 -8.42
CA GLY A 174 -0.77 10.75 -7.56
C GLY A 174 -1.77 11.54 -8.38
N LEU A 175 -3.05 11.23 -8.24
CA LEU A 175 -4.16 11.96 -8.88
C LEU A 175 -4.57 13.16 -8.05
N SER A 176 -4.44 13.08 -6.73
CA SER A 176 -4.80 14.14 -5.79
C SER A 176 -3.58 14.78 -5.14
N SER A 177 -3.70 16.06 -4.81
CA SER A 177 -2.65 16.82 -4.12
C SER A 177 -2.51 16.33 -2.67
N VAL A 178 -1.29 16.11 -2.22
CA VAL A 178 -0.97 15.67 -0.85
C VAL A 178 -1.18 16.78 0.17
N SER A 179 -1.02 18.05 -0.24
CA SER A 179 -1.15 19.21 0.64
C SER A 179 -2.37 20.04 0.28
N VAL A 180 -3.05 20.57 1.29
CA VAL A 180 -4.16 21.50 1.13
C VAL A 180 -3.64 22.81 0.53
N GLY A 181 -4.15 23.19 -0.66
CA GLY A 181 -3.77 24.46 -1.33
C GLY A 181 -2.48 24.39 -2.15
N SER A 182 -1.93 23.20 -2.43
CA SER A 182 -0.73 23.04 -3.25
C SER A 182 -0.97 22.00 -4.36
N SER A 183 -0.38 22.23 -5.53
CA SER A 183 -0.44 21.29 -6.67
C SER A 183 0.64 20.18 -6.61
N VAL A 184 1.22 19.93 -5.44
CA VAL A 184 2.25 18.89 -5.27
C VAL A 184 1.63 17.50 -5.42
N LYS A 185 2.01 16.79 -6.48
CA LYS A 185 1.64 15.39 -6.72
C LYS A 185 2.81 14.48 -6.34
N THR A 186 2.52 13.33 -5.78
CA THR A 186 3.53 12.31 -5.49
C THR A 186 3.62 11.30 -6.63
N GLY A 187 4.84 10.91 -6.96
CA GLY A 187 5.10 9.74 -7.77
C GLY A 187 5.87 8.71 -6.92
N ALA A 188 5.55 7.44 -7.09
CA ALA A 188 6.28 6.38 -6.40
C ALA A 188 6.50 5.18 -7.33
N LEU A 189 7.71 4.62 -7.30
CA LEU A 189 8.04 3.33 -7.88
C LEU A 189 8.02 2.30 -6.77
N GLN A 190 7.29 1.21 -6.94
CA GLN A 190 7.23 0.11 -5.99
C GLN A 190 7.76 -1.17 -6.62
N MET A 191 8.57 -1.89 -5.86
CA MET A 191 9.03 -3.25 -6.18
C MET A 191 8.55 -4.17 -5.06
N LEU A 192 7.76 -5.17 -5.41
CA LEU A 192 7.06 -6.02 -4.47
C LEU A 192 7.33 -7.50 -4.78
N VAL A 193 7.36 -8.26 -3.72
CA VAL A 193 7.40 -9.72 -3.75
C VAL A 193 6.19 -10.23 -3.01
N GLY A 194 5.47 -11.15 -3.60
CA GLY A 194 4.30 -11.80 -3.01
C GLY A 194 4.43 -13.32 -3.04
N TRP A 195 3.61 -13.97 -2.24
CA TRP A 195 3.45 -15.42 -2.27
C TRP A 195 1.97 -15.76 -2.37
N ARG A 196 1.60 -16.52 -3.39
CA ARG A 196 0.22 -16.96 -3.66
C ARG A 196 0.02 -18.37 -3.13
N PHE A 197 -1.04 -18.55 -2.36
CA PHE A 197 -1.53 -19.84 -1.89
C PHE A 197 -2.69 -20.34 -2.75
#